data_27c0cff57c8384384e84ed61f50e5f69
#
_entry.id   27c0cff57c8384384e84ed61f50e5f69
#
_cell.length_a   1.000
_cell.length_b   1.000
_cell.length_c   1.000
_cell.angle_alpha   90.00
_cell.angle_beta   90.00
_cell.angle_gamma   90.00
#
_symmetry.space_group_name_H-M   'P 1'
#
loop_
_entity.id
_entity.type
_entity.pdbx_description
1 polymer ?
#
loop_
_entity_poly.entity_id
_entity_poly.type
_entity_poly.pdbx_seq_one_letter_code
_entity_poly.pdbx_strand_id
1 'polypeptide(L)'
;EVINNLFSGDNDHRALALFEFVRTTVNDMNVSAQLYVIAKFKGNPNYATLNSTHWGGYVPNGNQAPKPFRIAEQYLIAAEAAYCLGNMGEAQHYLNQLRMSRGVPTTNLVGDDLYKEIKEERARELAYEGFRLWDLRRWKQGVSKRTFQGRENYYQVPASFFAGGYKVNIEPDNYMFVWPFPKNERLINTNIQPNPGWEDK
;
A
#
# COMPACT_ATOMS: atom_id res chain seq x y z
N GLU A 1 -9.09 1.84 -11.77
CA GLU A 1 -9.72 0.54 -11.45
C GLU A 1 -9.23 -0.01 -10.11
N VAL A 2 -7.91 -0.09 -9.87
CA VAL A 2 -7.37 -0.57 -8.57
C VAL A 2 -7.80 0.32 -7.41
N ILE A 3 -7.81 1.64 -7.59
CA ILE A 3 -8.24 2.59 -6.57
C ILE A 3 -9.74 2.44 -6.31
N ASN A 4 -10.55 2.35 -7.35
CA ASN A 4 -12.00 2.20 -7.21
C ASN A 4 -12.41 0.84 -6.62
N ASN A 5 -11.60 -0.21 -6.85
CA ASN A 5 -11.86 -1.54 -6.28
C ASN A 5 -11.32 -1.69 -4.84
N LEU A 6 -10.36 -0.87 -4.45
CA LEU A 6 -9.78 -0.92 -3.11
C LEU A 6 -10.65 -0.20 -2.09
N PHE A 7 -11.29 0.90 -2.49
CA PHE A 7 -12.13 1.71 -1.62
C PHE A 7 -13.60 1.46 -1.89
N SER A 8 -14.34 1.12 -0.84
CA SER A 8 -15.72 0.68 -0.91
C SER A 8 -16.69 1.85 -1.13
N GLY A 9 -16.84 2.27 -2.37
CA GLY A 9 -17.87 3.22 -2.77
C GLY A 9 -17.47 4.70 -2.67
N ASP A 10 -18.40 5.54 -3.11
CA ASP A 10 -18.18 6.99 -3.32
C ASP A 10 -17.98 7.79 -2.03
N ASN A 11 -18.28 7.20 -0.88
CA ASN A 11 -18.23 7.87 0.43
C ASN A 11 -16.99 7.52 1.27
N ASP A 12 -16.08 6.68 0.77
CA ASP A 12 -14.85 6.40 1.51
C ASP A 12 -13.91 7.60 1.49
N HIS A 13 -13.87 8.33 2.60
CA HIS A 13 -13.06 9.55 2.75
C HIS A 13 -11.57 9.34 2.47
N ARG A 14 -11.09 8.09 2.54
CA ARG A 14 -9.68 7.76 2.29
C ARG A 14 -9.30 7.88 0.83
N ALA A 15 -10.21 7.61 -0.09
CA ALA A 15 -9.91 7.73 -1.51
C ALA A 15 -9.42 9.14 -1.86
N LEU A 16 -10.10 10.17 -1.34
CA LEU A 16 -9.72 11.56 -1.53
C LEU A 16 -8.50 11.98 -0.70
N ALA A 17 -8.31 11.38 0.47
CA ALA A 17 -7.17 11.68 1.34
C ALA A 17 -5.87 11.02 0.87
N LEU A 18 -5.95 9.86 0.23
CA LEU A 18 -4.79 9.08 -0.20
C LEU A 18 -4.34 9.42 -1.62
N PHE A 19 -5.24 9.88 -2.46
CA PHE A 19 -4.96 10.13 -3.87
C PHE A 19 -5.43 11.51 -4.30
N GLU A 20 -4.64 12.12 -5.16
CA GLU A 20 -4.99 13.34 -5.85
C GLU A 20 -4.98 13.10 -7.36
N PHE A 21 -5.98 13.64 -8.03
CA PHE A 21 -6.05 13.60 -9.48
C PHE A 21 -5.32 14.80 -10.04
N VAL A 22 -4.23 14.56 -10.73
CA VAL A 22 -3.37 15.60 -11.28
C VAL A 22 -3.38 15.54 -12.80
N ARG A 23 -3.51 16.69 -13.44
CA ARG A 23 -3.20 16.86 -14.86
C ARG A 23 -1.76 17.30 -14.98
N THR A 24 -0.93 16.50 -15.62
CA THR A 24 0.46 16.83 -15.85
C THR A 24 0.84 16.66 -17.30
N THR A 25 1.79 17.44 -17.74
CA THR A 25 2.44 17.25 -19.04
C THR A 25 3.78 16.58 -18.79
N VAL A 26 3.99 15.44 -19.41
CA VAL A 26 5.29 14.78 -19.38
C VAL A 26 6.16 15.49 -20.40
N ASN A 27 7.06 16.35 -19.94
CA ASN A 27 7.81 17.32 -20.76
C ASN A 27 8.59 16.67 -21.92
N ASP A 28 9.13 15.48 -21.71
CA ASP A 28 9.93 14.79 -22.74
C ASP A 28 9.09 14.12 -23.83
N MET A 29 7.79 14.01 -23.64
CA MET A 29 6.89 13.34 -24.58
C MET A 29 5.75 14.23 -25.12
N ASN A 30 5.67 15.46 -24.65
CA ASN A 30 4.58 16.39 -24.99
C ASN A 30 3.17 15.80 -24.79
N VAL A 31 3.01 14.91 -23.82
CA VAL A 31 1.77 14.19 -23.52
C VAL A 31 1.13 14.80 -22.27
N SER A 32 -0.12 15.19 -22.40
CA SER A 32 -0.95 15.56 -21.24
C SER A 32 -1.51 14.29 -20.63
N ALA A 33 -1.09 13.95 -19.43
CA ALA A 33 -1.59 12.79 -18.69
C ALA A 33 -2.45 13.22 -17.50
N GLN A 34 -3.50 12.44 -17.25
CA GLN A 34 -4.32 12.56 -16.06
C GLN A 34 -4.00 11.37 -15.14
N LEU A 35 -3.37 11.65 -14.01
CA LEU A 35 -2.85 10.63 -13.13
C LEU A 35 -3.38 10.80 -11.70
N TYR A 36 -3.66 9.67 -11.04
CA TYR A 36 -3.80 9.66 -9.60
C TYR A 36 -2.42 9.55 -8.96
N VAL A 37 -2.05 10.54 -8.17
CA VAL A 37 -0.81 10.56 -7.41
C VAL A 37 -1.10 10.31 -5.93
N ILE A 38 -0.14 9.72 -5.23
CA ILE A 38 -0.26 9.46 -3.79
C ILE A 38 -0.20 10.80 -3.06
N ALA A 39 -1.28 11.14 -2.37
CA ALA A 39 -1.42 12.40 -1.64
C ALA A 39 -1.18 12.25 -0.13
N LYS A 40 -1.07 11.03 0.38
CA LYS A 40 -0.96 10.74 1.82
C LYS A 40 0.21 11.44 2.51
N PHE A 41 1.27 11.73 1.80
CA PHE A 41 2.51 12.33 2.32
C PHE A 41 2.82 13.68 1.68
N LYS A 42 1.81 14.49 1.46
CA LYS A 42 1.95 15.83 0.85
C LYS A 42 2.91 16.77 1.57
N GLY A 43 3.20 16.51 2.82
CA GLY A 43 3.95 17.41 3.68
C GLY A 43 3.09 18.51 4.28
N ASN A 44 3.74 19.42 5.01
CA ASN A 44 3.07 20.54 5.62
C ASN A 44 2.90 21.68 4.59
N PRO A 45 1.68 22.13 4.27
CA PRO A 45 1.44 23.21 3.30
C PRO A 45 2.12 24.53 3.69
N ASN A 46 2.36 24.76 4.97
CA ASN A 46 3.06 25.95 5.46
C ASN A 46 4.56 25.98 5.10
N TYR A 47 5.12 24.84 4.72
CA TYR A 47 6.51 24.72 4.28
C TYR A 47 6.63 24.37 2.80
N ALA A 48 5.54 24.42 2.06
CA ALA A 48 5.57 24.21 0.62
C ALA A 48 6.36 25.34 -0.04
N THR A 49 7.55 25.08 -0.46
CA THR A 49 8.27 25.94 -1.39
C THR A 49 7.54 25.89 -2.73
N LEU A 50 6.89 26.99 -3.05
CA LEU A 50 5.98 27.17 -4.19
C LEU A 50 6.66 27.11 -5.58
N ASN A 51 7.92 26.68 -5.70
CA ASN A 51 8.73 26.88 -6.88
C ASN A 51 9.05 25.61 -7.66
N SER A 52 8.12 24.67 -7.77
CA SER A 52 8.34 23.57 -8.68
C SER A 52 7.31 23.57 -9.80
N THR A 53 7.79 23.82 -10.99
CA THR A 53 7.04 23.79 -12.25
C THR A 53 6.79 22.37 -12.79
N HIS A 54 7.34 21.33 -12.15
CA HIS A 54 7.34 19.97 -12.69
C HIS A 54 6.03 19.20 -12.52
N TRP A 55 5.18 19.56 -11.56
CA TRP A 55 3.95 18.83 -11.23
C TRP A 55 2.74 19.79 -11.12
N GLY A 56 2.57 20.67 -12.09
CA GLY A 56 1.44 21.61 -12.07
C GLY A 56 1.47 22.59 -10.90
N GLY A 57 2.64 22.89 -10.36
CA GLY A 57 2.83 23.84 -9.25
C GLY A 57 2.76 23.23 -7.86
N TYR A 58 2.49 21.93 -7.73
CA TYR A 58 2.47 21.25 -6.45
C TYR A 58 3.55 20.15 -6.37
N VAL A 59 4.59 20.37 -5.61
CA VAL A 59 5.51 19.33 -5.20
C VAL A 59 5.30 19.05 -3.73
N PRO A 60 4.98 17.80 -3.36
CA PRO A 60 5.03 17.40 -1.96
C PRO A 60 6.42 17.68 -1.42
N ASN A 61 6.55 18.54 -0.43
CA ASN A 61 7.86 18.84 0.15
C ASN A 61 8.40 17.70 1.03
N GLY A 62 7.62 16.61 1.20
CA GLY A 62 8.00 15.49 2.05
C GLY A 62 8.21 15.84 3.53
N ASN A 63 7.99 17.09 3.91
CA ASN A 63 8.23 17.57 5.27
C ASN A 63 7.04 17.21 6.17
N GLN A 64 6.95 15.93 6.47
CA GLN A 64 5.92 15.37 7.35
C GLN A 64 6.60 14.60 8.48
N ALA A 65 6.18 14.89 9.71
CA ALA A 65 6.61 14.10 10.86
C ALA A 65 6.12 12.65 10.72
N PRO A 66 6.99 11.66 10.84
CA PRO A 66 6.58 10.26 10.87
C PRO A 66 5.54 10.03 11.96
N LYS A 67 4.53 9.25 11.65
CA LYS A 67 3.50 8.84 12.61
C LYS A 67 3.61 7.33 12.85
N PRO A 68 4.57 6.88 13.68
CA PRO A 68 4.86 5.46 13.86
C PRO A 68 3.69 4.69 14.48
N PHE A 69 2.82 5.39 15.21
CA PHE A 69 1.64 4.80 15.85
C PHE A 69 0.40 5.62 15.50
N ARG A 70 -0.62 4.93 15.03
CA ARG A 70 -1.93 5.51 14.73
C ARG A 70 -3.02 4.70 15.39
N ILE A 71 -4.02 5.38 15.95
CA ILE A 71 -5.15 4.71 16.60
C ILE A 71 -5.91 3.78 15.64
N ALA A 72 -5.96 4.11 14.36
CA ALA A 72 -6.58 3.28 13.34
C ALA A 72 -5.94 1.90 13.22
N GLU A 73 -4.61 1.82 13.36
CA GLU A 73 -3.91 0.53 13.41
C GLU A 73 -4.30 -0.27 14.65
N GLN A 74 -4.47 0.38 15.80
CA GLN A 74 -4.87 -0.31 17.02
C GLN A 74 -6.27 -0.93 16.93
N TYR A 75 -7.21 -0.25 16.29
CA TYR A 75 -8.53 -0.84 15.98
C TYR A 75 -8.41 -2.10 15.12
N LEU A 76 -7.55 -2.08 14.12
CA LEU A 76 -7.34 -3.24 13.22
C LEU A 76 -6.62 -4.39 13.93
N ILE A 77 -5.65 -4.08 14.79
CA ILE A 77 -5.01 -5.09 15.64
C ILE A 77 -6.04 -5.73 16.58
N ALA A 78 -6.87 -4.92 17.23
CA ALA A 78 -7.90 -5.41 18.14
C ALA A 78 -8.94 -6.26 17.40
N ALA A 79 -9.38 -5.83 16.21
CA ALA A 79 -10.32 -6.58 15.39
C ALA A 79 -9.75 -7.95 14.99
N GLU A 80 -8.50 -8.00 14.54
CA GLU A 80 -7.86 -9.25 14.17
C GLU A 80 -7.62 -10.17 15.37
N ALA A 81 -7.16 -9.62 16.50
CA ALA A 81 -6.96 -10.38 17.72
C ALA A 81 -8.27 -10.97 18.25
N ALA A 82 -9.35 -10.19 18.29
CA ALA A 82 -10.67 -10.66 18.68
C ALA A 82 -11.16 -11.79 17.77
N TYR A 83 -10.96 -11.65 16.45
CA TYR A 83 -11.28 -12.71 15.50
C TYR A 83 -10.52 -14.01 15.82
N CYS A 84 -9.20 -13.92 16.02
CA CYS A 84 -8.35 -15.07 16.32
C CYS A 84 -8.71 -15.77 17.65
N LEU A 85 -9.27 -15.01 18.59
CA LEU A 85 -9.80 -15.53 19.86
C LEU A 85 -11.23 -16.09 19.74
N GLY A 86 -11.85 -16.08 18.55
CA GLY A 86 -13.20 -16.55 18.32
C GLY A 86 -14.29 -15.55 18.73
N ASN A 87 -13.91 -14.33 19.13
CA ASN A 87 -14.84 -13.30 19.57
C ASN A 87 -15.30 -12.43 18.40
N MET A 88 -16.22 -12.98 17.58
CA MET A 88 -16.68 -12.35 16.35
C MET A 88 -17.39 -11.00 16.58
N GLY A 89 -18.10 -10.87 17.70
CA GLY A 89 -18.80 -9.62 18.05
C GLY A 89 -17.84 -8.45 18.30
N GLU A 90 -16.77 -8.69 19.05
CA GLU A 90 -15.74 -7.67 19.26
C GLU A 90 -14.95 -7.39 17.99
N ALA A 91 -14.63 -8.41 17.20
CA ALA A 91 -13.95 -8.23 15.92
C ALA A 91 -14.74 -7.29 14.99
N GLN A 92 -16.06 -7.52 14.87
CA GLN A 92 -16.95 -6.64 14.12
C GLN A 92 -17.03 -5.24 14.74
N HIS A 93 -17.08 -5.15 16.06
CA HIS A 93 -17.15 -3.87 16.75
C HIS A 93 -15.96 -2.99 16.41
N TYR A 94 -14.74 -3.48 16.60
CA TYR A 94 -13.54 -2.70 16.30
C TYR A 94 -13.41 -2.35 14.82
N LEU A 95 -13.70 -3.28 13.93
CA LEU A 95 -13.72 -3.04 12.50
C LEU A 95 -14.71 -1.93 12.12
N ASN A 96 -15.94 -2.02 12.64
CA ASN A 96 -17.00 -1.08 12.33
C ASN A 96 -16.76 0.31 12.90
N GLN A 97 -16.10 0.43 14.06
CA GLN A 97 -15.69 1.73 14.60
C GLN A 97 -14.75 2.46 13.62
N LEU A 98 -13.79 1.74 13.06
CA LEU A 98 -12.91 2.32 12.06
C LEU A 98 -13.67 2.69 10.78
N ARG A 99 -14.49 1.78 10.25
CA ARG A 99 -15.26 1.97 9.01
C ARG A 99 -16.17 3.20 9.09
N MET A 100 -16.92 3.33 10.18
CA MET A 100 -17.78 4.51 10.41
C MET A 100 -16.98 5.82 10.41
N SER A 101 -15.80 5.82 11.04
CA SER A 101 -14.95 7.02 11.06
C SER A 101 -14.36 7.39 9.68
N ARG A 102 -14.49 6.51 8.70
CA ARG A 102 -14.04 6.70 7.31
C ARG A 102 -15.20 6.95 6.33
N GLY A 103 -16.43 7.05 6.83
CA GLY A 103 -17.62 7.22 6.01
C GLY A 103 -18.06 5.93 5.29
N VAL A 104 -17.52 4.79 5.71
CA VAL A 104 -17.82 3.48 5.11
C VAL A 104 -18.91 2.79 5.93
N PRO A 105 -19.90 2.15 5.28
CA PRO A 105 -20.95 1.41 5.98
C PRO A 105 -20.37 0.31 6.87
N THR A 106 -21.06 0.03 7.97
CA THR A 106 -20.76 -1.09 8.84
C THR A 106 -20.97 -2.43 8.14
N THR A 107 -20.30 -3.46 8.62
CA THR A 107 -20.48 -4.83 8.12
C THR A 107 -20.95 -5.76 9.23
N ASN A 108 -21.69 -6.78 8.85
CA ASN A 108 -22.14 -7.88 9.71
C ASN A 108 -21.54 -9.23 9.30
N LEU A 109 -20.46 -9.21 8.53
CA LEU A 109 -19.76 -10.42 8.10
C LEU A 109 -19.28 -11.25 9.31
N VAL A 110 -19.24 -12.56 9.12
CA VAL A 110 -18.80 -13.52 10.13
C VAL A 110 -17.83 -14.54 9.52
N GLY A 111 -17.12 -15.30 10.36
CA GLY A 111 -16.21 -16.34 9.90
C GLY A 111 -15.12 -15.80 8.97
N ASP A 112 -14.77 -16.56 7.94
CA ASP A 112 -13.69 -16.26 7.02
C ASP A 112 -13.91 -14.97 6.24
N ASP A 113 -15.16 -14.61 5.95
CA ASP A 113 -15.48 -13.36 5.27
C ASP A 113 -15.18 -12.13 6.15
N LEU A 114 -15.43 -12.22 7.46
CA LEU A 114 -15.03 -11.18 8.39
C LEU A 114 -13.50 -11.05 8.45
N TYR A 115 -12.79 -12.17 8.50
CA TYR A 115 -11.33 -12.13 8.53
C TYR A 115 -10.73 -11.56 7.24
N LYS A 116 -11.32 -11.92 6.12
CA LYS A 116 -10.95 -11.34 4.83
C LYS A 116 -11.15 -9.82 4.83
N GLU A 117 -12.31 -9.35 5.28
CA GLU A 117 -12.61 -7.92 5.36
C GLU A 117 -11.67 -7.17 6.31
N ILE A 118 -11.32 -7.73 7.48
CA ILE A 118 -10.32 -7.14 8.38
C ILE A 118 -8.98 -6.96 7.67
N LYS A 119 -8.52 -7.96 6.92
CA LYS A 119 -7.27 -7.88 6.16
C LYS A 119 -7.31 -6.85 5.04
N GLU A 120 -8.44 -6.76 4.35
CA GLU A 120 -8.65 -5.77 3.29
C GLU A 120 -8.75 -4.35 3.86
N GLU A 121 -9.46 -4.18 4.97
CA GLU A 121 -9.55 -2.90 5.66
C GLU A 121 -8.18 -2.42 6.15
N ARG A 122 -7.36 -3.35 6.64
CA ARG A 122 -5.98 -3.04 7.04
C ARG A 122 -5.14 -2.61 5.83
N ALA A 123 -5.30 -3.25 4.68
CA ALA A 123 -4.62 -2.86 3.45
C ALA A 123 -5.05 -1.46 2.96
N ARG A 124 -6.34 -1.12 3.11
CA ARG A 124 -6.86 0.21 2.75
C ARG A 124 -6.36 1.31 3.68
N GLU A 125 -6.48 1.08 4.98
CA GLU A 125 -6.14 2.08 5.99
C GLU A 125 -4.65 2.38 6.04
N LEU A 126 -3.82 1.33 5.98
CA LEU A 126 -2.36 1.44 6.11
C LEU A 126 -1.63 1.45 4.76
N ALA A 127 -2.37 1.74 3.67
CA ALA A 127 -1.78 1.87 2.35
C ALA A 127 -0.62 2.88 2.36
N TYR A 128 0.51 2.52 1.75
CA TYR A 128 1.75 3.31 1.66
C TYR A 128 2.46 3.60 2.99
N GLU A 129 2.11 2.91 4.08
CA GLU A 129 2.80 3.05 5.38
C GLU A 129 3.83 1.95 5.65
N GLY A 130 4.10 1.07 4.68
CA GLY A 130 5.12 0.03 4.78
C GLY A 130 4.67 -1.29 5.43
N PHE A 131 3.42 -1.39 5.89
CA PHE A 131 2.93 -2.57 6.62
C PHE A 131 2.66 -3.79 5.74
N ARG A 132 2.34 -3.59 4.47
CA ARG A 132 1.79 -4.66 3.62
C ARG A 132 2.67 -5.89 3.50
N LEU A 133 3.98 -5.73 3.37
CA LEU A 133 4.93 -6.86 3.28
C LEU A 133 4.89 -7.72 4.54
N TRP A 134 4.90 -7.07 5.70
CA TRP A 134 4.86 -7.75 7.00
C TRP A 134 3.53 -8.46 7.23
N ASP A 135 2.43 -7.85 6.83
CA ASP A 135 1.09 -8.43 6.90
C ASP A 135 0.99 -9.68 6.02
N LEU A 136 1.41 -9.61 4.77
CA LEU A 136 1.41 -10.76 3.87
C LEU A 136 2.26 -11.92 4.42
N ARG A 137 3.43 -11.61 4.97
CA ARG A 137 4.32 -12.60 5.57
C ARG A 137 3.68 -13.31 6.77
N ARG A 138 3.12 -12.55 7.72
CA ARG A 138 2.50 -13.13 8.92
C ARG A 138 1.21 -13.89 8.62
N TRP A 139 0.47 -13.49 7.57
CA TRP A 139 -0.71 -14.21 7.10
C TRP A 139 -0.38 -15.38 6.16
N LYS A 140 0.89 -15.60 5.86
CA LYS A 140 1.36 -16.58 4.86
C LYS A 140 0.65 -16.41 3.53
N GLN A 141 0.57 -15.18 3.06
CA GLN A 141 0.00 -14.80 1.77
C GLN A 141 1.11 -14.37 0.82
N GLY A 142 1.01 -14.82 -0.41
CA GLY A 142 1.89 -14.39 -1.47
C GLY A 142 1.56 -12.98 -2.00
N VAL A 143 2.37 -12.52 -2.93
CA VAL A 143 2.11 -11.30 -3.69
C VAL A 143 1.71 -11.69 -5.10
N SER A 144 0.51 -11.34 -5.49
CA SER A 144 0.08 -11.40 -6.88
C SER A 144 -0.14 -10.00 -7.40
N LYS A 145 0.70 -9.57 -8.33
CA LYS A 145 0.51 -8.33 -9.05
C LYS A 145 -0.36 -8.57 -10.28
N ARG A 146 -1.45 -7.84 -10.36
CA ARG A 146 -2.26 -7.82 -11.58
C ARG A 146 -1.42 -7.24 -12.72
N THR A 147 -1.50 -7.87 -13.86
CA THR A 147 -1.02 -7.30 -15.11
C THR A 147 -1.69 -5.95 -15.35
N PHE A 148 -0.94 -5.01 -15.87
CA PHE A 148 -1.48 -3.77 -16.40
C PHE A 148 -2.58 -4.10 -17.41
N GLN A 149 -3.81 -3.68 -17.11
CA GLN A 149 -4.97 -4.05 -17.94
C GLN A 149 -5.29 -2.94 -18.93
N GLY A 150 -4.76 -3.07 -20.16
CA GLY A 150 -5.36 -2.48 -21.35
C GLY A 150 -5.39 -0.96 -21.45
N ARG A 151 -4.52 -0.25 -20.70
CA ARG A 151 -4.37 1.21 -20.83
C ARG A 151 -2.99 1.64 -21.31
N GLU A 152 -2.23 0.73 -21.88
CA GLU A 152 -0.90 0.99 -22.45
C GLU A 152 -0.96 2.14 -23.47
N ASN A 153 -2.05 2.21 -24.23
CA ASN A 153 -2.26 3.26 -25.24
C ASN A 153 -2.76 4.58 -24.63
N TYR A 154 -3.24 4.58 -23.39
CA TYR A 154 -3.82 5.79 -22.79
C TYR A 154 -2.75 6.76 -22.28
N TYR A 155 -1.58 6.24 -21.92
CA TYR A 155 -0.48 7.03 -21.39
C TYR A 155 0.69 7.17 -22.37
N GLN A 156 0.60 6.61 -23.55
CA GLN A 156 1.69 6.55 -24.54
C GLN A 156 3.04 6.11 -23.93
N VAL A 157 2.98 5.31 -22.88
CA VAL A 157 4.18 4.79 -22.25
C VAL A 157 4.70 3.65 -23.14
N PRO A 158 5.96 3.69 -23.57
CA PRO A 158 6.51 2.64 -24.42
C PRO A 158 6.32 1.26 -23.80
N ALA A 159 5.89 0.28 -24.60
CA ALA A 159 5.72 -1.11 -24.14
C ALA A 159 6.99 -1.69 -23.51
N SER A 160 8.17 -1.15 -23.85
CA SER A 160 9.46 -1.51 -23.25
C SER A 160 9.54 -1.19 -21.73
N PHE A 161 8.81 -0.19 -21.25
CA PHE A 161 8.69 0.08 -19.82
C PHE A 161 7.94 -1.03 -19.08
N PHE A 162 7.16 -1.80 -19.80
CA PHE A 162 6.35 -2.89 -19.29
C PHE A 162 6.90 -4.27 -19.68
N ALA A 163 7.92 -4.32 -20.53
CA ALA A 163 8.51 -5.55 -21.00
C ALA A 163 9.20 -6.30 -19.84
N GLY A 164 8.58 -7.39 -19.42
CA GLY A 164 9.14 -8.38 -18.50
C GLY A 164 8.91 -8.16 -17.02
N GLY A 165 8.27 -7.05 -16.59
CA GLY A 165 8.30 -6.68 -15.18
C GLY A 165 6.99 -6.73 -14.38
N TYR A 166 5.84 -6.91 -15.00
CA TYR A 166 4.57 -6.63 -14.32
C TYR A 166 3.79 -7.84 -13.81
N LYS A 167 4.17 -9.04 -14.20
CA LYS A 167 3.67 -10.25 -13.56
C LYS A 167 4.61 -10.64 -12.43
N VAL A 168 4.41 -10.08 -11.25
CA VAL A 168 5.08 -10.57 -10.06
C VAL A 168 4.11 -11.50 -9.34
N ASN A 169 4.41 -12.78 -9.35
CA ASN A 169 3.78 -13.76 -8.48
C ASN A 169 4.85 -14.27 -7.52
N ILE A 170 4.69 -13.97 -6.25
CA ILE A 170 5.59 -14.40 -5.19
C ILE A 170 4.78 -15.31 -4.28
N GLU A 171 5.13 -16.58 -4.23
CA GLU A 171 4.47 -17.54 -3.37
C GLU A 171 4.72 -17.21 -1.88
N PRO A 172 3.84 -17.65 -0.96
CA PRO A 172 3.89 -17.28 0.45
C PRO A 172 5.18 -17.64 1.18
N ASP A 173 5.85 -18.70 0.74
CA ASP A 173 7.09 -19.24 1.31
C ASP A 173 8.35 -18.80 0.55
N ASN A 174 8.20 -17.86 -0.39
CA ASN A 174 9.30 -17.39 -1.20
C ASN A 174 10.37 -16.71 -0.34
N TYR A 175 11.63 -17.04 -0.59
CA TYR A 175 12.77 -16.49 0.14
C TYR A 175 12.83 -14.96 0.13
N MET A 176 12.27 -14.30 -0.87
CA MET A 176 12.24 -12.83 -0.99
C MET A 176 11.44 -12.13 0.12
N PHE A 177 10.62 -12.85 0.90
CA PHE A 177 10.00 -12.29 2.10
C PHE A 177 10.98 -12.10 3.27
N VAL A 178 12.21 -12.60 3.15
CA VAL A 178 13.29 -12.38 4.11
C VAL A 178 14.42 -11.64 3.40
N TRP A 179 14.83 -10.52 3.97
CA TRP A 179 15.91 -9.73 3.37
C TRP A 179 17.25 -10.44 3.51
N PRO A 180 18.15 -10.29 2.52
CA PRO A 180 19.51 -10.82 2.64
C PRO A 180 20.30 -10.04 3.69
N PHE A 181 21.30 -10.69 4.28
CA PHE A 181 22.33 -9.95 4.99
C PHE A 181 23.14 -9.12 3.98
N PRO A 182 23.44 -7.84 4.29
CA PRO A 182 24.27 -7.00 3.42
C PRO A 182 25.59 -7.69 3.07
N LYS A 183 26.00 -7.58 1.82
CA LYS A 183 27.24 -8.20 1.35
C LYS A 183 28.45 -7.78 2.17
N ASN A 184 28.53 -6.50 2.53
CA ASN A 184 29.64 -5.97 3.32
C ASN A 184 29.72 -6.62 4.70
N GLU A 185 28.59 -6.86 5.36
CA GLU A 185 28.56 -7.56 6.65
C GLU A 185 29.09 -8.99 6.53
N ARG A 186 28.71 -9.71 5.48
CA ARG A 186 29.21 -11.07 5.23
C ARG A 186 30.71 -11.13 4.91
N LEU A 187 31.26 -10.07 4.29
CA LEU A 187 32.69 -9.97 4.02
C LEU A 187 33.51 -9.67 5.27
N ILE A 188 32.95 -8.93 6.22
CA ILE A 188 33.63 -8.60 7.47
C ILE A 188 33.51 -9.75 8.47
N ASN A 189 32.31 -10.34 8.58
CA ASN A 189 32.06 -11.46 9.49
C ASN A 189 31.74 -12.71 8.68
N THR A 190 32.73 -13.53 8.44
CA THR A 190 32.64 -14.79 7.67
C THR A 190 31.81 -15.88 8.35
N ASN A 191 31.43 -15.69 9.62
CA ASN A 191 30.52 -16.61 10.33
C ASN A 191 29.05 -16.37 9.99
N ILE A 192 28.71 -15.23 9.34
CA ILE A 192 27.34 -14.97 8.92
C ILE A 192 27.01 -15.84 7.70
N GLN A 193 26.08 -16.77 7.90
CA GLN A 193 25.53 -17.55 6.80
C GLN A 193 24.43 -16.75 6.11
N PRO A 194 24.34 -16.76 4.77
CA PRO A 194 23.24 -16.12 4.05
C PRO A 194 21.90 -16.76 4.39
N ASN A 195 20.84 -15.97 4.33
CA ASN A 195 19.50 -16.53 4.42
C ASN A 195 19.24 -17.47 3.24
N PRO A 196 18.48 -18.57 3.43
CA PRO A 196 18.15 -19.50 2.36
C PRO A 196 17.60 -18.80 1.11
N GLY A 197 18.14 -19.14 -0.06
CA GLY A 197 17.82 -18.52 -1.35
C GLY A 197 18.66 -17.29 -1.70
N TRP A 198 19.54 -16.82 -0.78
CA TRP A 198 20.42 -15.67 -0.99
C TRP A 198 21.92 -16.04 -1.02
N GLU A 199 22.24 -17.32 -1.15
CA GLU A 199 23.61 -17.84 -1.02
C GLU A 199 24.54 -17.22 -2.06
N ASP A 200 24.08 -17.09 -3.29
CA ASP A 200 24.89 -16.67 -4.45
C ASP A 200 24.57 -15.26 -4.96
N LYS A 201 23.95 -14.38 -4.12
CA LYS A 201 23.47 -13.07 -4.56
C LYS A 201 24.04 -11.92 -3.74
#